data_938c57cd1f58b53458e579a643119443
#
_entry.id   938c57cd1f58b53458e579a643119443
#
_cell.length_a   1.000
_cell.length_b   1.000
_cell.length_c   1.000
_cell.angle_alpha   90.00
_cell.angle_beta   90.00
_cell.angle_gamma   90.00
#
_symmetry.space_group_name_H-M   'P 1'
#
loop_
_entity.id
_entity.type
_entity.pdbx_description
1 polymer ?
#
loop_
_entity_poly.entity_id
_entity_poly.type
_entity_poly.pdbx_seq_one_letter_code
_entity_poly.pdbx_strand_id
1 'polypeptide(L)'
;MDYRKYRAGFVEKLACAAVGAGAAGMAAWLFYRSVWGMLLFPAAYLVCVKKYCTLQKEKRKEQLLMEFKDAMQSASAALLAGYSVENAWRETEKELLELHGEKGFMAAEVRWMNEGVRMNEPLERLLLSFAARSGCEEILSLIHISEPTRRRGIS
;
A
#
# COMPACT_ATOMS: atom_id res chain seq x y z
N MET A 1 -8.51 -0.59 -7.01
CA MET A 1 -8.31 0.62 -6.15
C MET A 1 -7.08 1.37 -6.61
N ASP A 2 -7.07 2.71 -6.53
CA ASP A 2 -5.91 3.52 -6.98
C ASP A 2 -5.13 3.99 -5.75
N TYR A 3 -4.02 3.34 -5.45
CA TYR A 3 -3.18 3.61 -4.27
C TYR A 3 -2.33 4.88 -4.39
N ARG A 4 -2.33 5.53 -5.58
CA ARG A 4 -1.60 6.78 -5.81
C ARG A 4 -2.24 7.99 -5.15
N LYS A 5 -3.56 7.96 -4.89
CA LYS A 5 -4.30 9.10 -4.30
C LYS A 5 -4.77 8.78 -2.88
N TYR A 6 -3.92 9.14 -1.90
CA TYR A 6 -4.36 9.15 -0.52
C TYR A 6 -5.31 10.34 -0.27
N ARG A 7 -6.56 10.04 0.08
CA ARG A 7 -7.47 11.03 0.67
C ARG A 7 -7.45 10.83 2.19
N ALA A 8 -6.75 11.74 2.88
CA ALA A 8 -6.75 11.76 4.34
C ALA A 8 -8.19 11.82 4.85
N GLY A 9 -8.55 10.92 5.75
CA GLY A 9 -9.87 10.90 6.38
C GLY A 9 -10.11 12.17 7.19
N PHE A 10 -11.38 12.51 7.43
CA PHE A 10 -11.76 13.71 8.20
C PHE A 10 -11.14 13.73 9.59
N VAL A 11 -11.07 12.57 10.25
CA VAL A 11 -10.46 12.38 11.58
C VAL A 11 -8.95 12.65 11.56
N GLU A 12 -8.26 12.20 10.51
CA GLU A 12 -6.82 12.43 10.37
C GLU A 12 -6.49 13.91 10.11
N LYS A 13 -7.33 14.59 9.35
CA LYS A 13 -7.21 16.06 9.15
C LYS A 13 -7.45 16.81 10.45
N LEU A 14 -8.43 16.34 11.26
CA LEU A 14 -8.73 16.94 12.56
C LEU A 14 -7.58 16.73 13.56
N ALA A 15 -6.98 15.53 13.58
CA ALA A 15 -5.83 15.23 14.43
C ALA A 15 -4.61 16.08 14.06
N CYS A 16 -4.32 16.23 12.75
CA CYS A 16 -3.24 17.11 12.27
C CYS A 16 -3.53 18.59 12.60
N ALA A 17 -4.79 19.02 12.53
CA ALA A 17 -5.19 20.37 12.92
C ALA A 17 -5.01 20.60 14.42
N ALA A 18 -5.36 19.62 15.27
CA ALA A 18 -5.19 19.70 16.73
C ALA A 18 -3.70 19.77 17.13
N VAL A 19 -2.85 18.94 16.52
CA VAL A 19 -1.39 18.97 16.76
C VAL A 19 -0.78 20.28 16.27
N GLY A 20 -1.19 20.76 15.09
CA GLY A 20 -0.76 22.06 14.56
C GLY A 20 -1.21 23.22 15.42
N ALA A 21 -2.46 23.21 15.92
CA ALA A 21 -3.00 24.22 16.82
C ALA A 21 -2.28 24.22 18.19
N GLY A 22 -1.96 23.03 18.73
CA GLY A 22 -1.22 22.90 19.99
C GLY A 22 0.21 23.44 19.89
N ALA A 23 0.92 23.09 18.82
CA ALA A 23 2.28 23.58 18.57
C ALA A 23 2.31 25.11 18.40
N ALA A 24 1.30 25.65 17.74
CA ALA A 24 1.20 27.09 17.52
C ALA A 24 0.74 27.84 18.78
N GLY A 25 -0.14 27.27 19.58
CA GLY A 25 -0.51 27.83 20.87
C GLY A 25 0.71 27.95 21.77
N MET A 26 1.56 26.91 21.79
CA MET A 26 2.82 26.91 22.54
C MET A 26 3.81 27.93 22.02
N ALA A 27 3.97 28.04 20.68
CA ALA A 27 4.81 29.06 20.06
C ALA A 27 4.28 30.46 20.29
N ALA A 28 2.97 30.70 20.20
CA ALA A 28 2.36 31.99 20.51
C ALA A 28 2.54 32.40 21.98
N TRP A 29 2.47 31.44 22.88
CA TRP A 29 2.71 31.70 24.33
C TRP A 29 4.17 32.07 24.62
N LEU A 30 5.14 31.41 23.93
CA LEU A 30 6.57 31.74 24.05
C LEU A 30 6.94 33.07 23.40
N PHE A 31 6.24 33.46 22.31
CA PHE A 31 6.55 34.67 21.55
C PHE A 31 5.50 35.79 21.71
N TYR A 32 4.85 35.90 22.85
CA TYR A 32 3.75 36.83 23.13
C TYR A 32 4.01 38.32 22.81
N ARG A 33 5.16 38.66 22.23
CA ARG A 33 5.56 40.03 21.92
C ARG A 33 5.73 40.38 20.45
N SER A 34 5.39 39.48 19.50
CA SER A 34 5.58 39.77 18.06
C SER A 34 4.43 39.27 17.21
N VAL A 35 3.72 40.17 16.56
CA VAL A 35 2.64 39.92 15.59
C VAL A 35 3.13 39.14 14.38
N TRP A 36 4.44 39.12 14.10
CA TRP A 36 5.07 38.37 13.02
C TRP A 36 5.02 36.86 13.22
N GLY A 37 4.90 36.37 14.44
CA GLY A 37 4.73 34.95 14.74
C GLY A 37 3.41 34.38 14.20
N MET A 38 2.38 35.20 14.07
CA MET A 38 1.07 34.81 13.57
C MET A 38 1.08 34.53 12.05
N LEU A 39 2.02 35.12 11.31
CA LEU A 39 2.17 34.88 9.86
C LEU A 39 2.90 33.56 9.54
N LEU A 40 3.74 33.05 10.46
CA LEU A 40 4.44 31.77 10.31
C LEU A 40 3.53 30.56 10.55
N PHE A 41 2.39 30.75 11.22
CA PHE A 41 1.46 29.71 11.58
C PHE A 41 0.89 28.91 10.39
N PRO A 42 0.32 29.54 9.36
CA PRO A 42 -0.23 28.82 8.21
C PRO A 42 0.85 28.08 7.41
N ALA A 43 2.06 28.62 7.36
CA ALA A 43 3.18 27.97 6.68
C ALA A 43 3.61 26.66 7.41
N ALA A 44 3.78 26.71 8.72
CA ALA A 44 4.12 25.54 9.54
C ALA A 44 3.02 24.45 9.47
N TYR A 45 1.76 24.85 9.50
CA TYR A 45 0.62 23.94 9.35
C TYR A 45 0.65 23.20 8.00
N LEU A 46 0.85 23.91 6.90
CA LEU A 46 0.92 23.31 5.57
C LEU A 46 2.08 22.31 5.43
N VAL A 47 3.23 22.61 6.02
CA VAL A 47 4.41 21.72 6.02
C VAL A 47 4.12 20.46 6.84
N CYS A 48 3.55 20.59 8.04
CA CYS A 48 3.17 19.46 8.89
C CYS A 48 2.16 18.54 8.20
N VAL A 49 1.10 19.10 7.60
CA VAL A 49 0.08 18.30 6.89
C VAL A 49 0.69 17.57 5.69
N LYS A 50 1.53 18.24 4.90
CA LYS A 50 2.23 17.58 3.77
C LYS A 50 3.12 16.45 4.24
N LYS A 51 3.93 16.67 5.28
CA LYS A 51 4.83 15.66 5.84
C LYS A 51 4.07 14.46 6.40
N TYR A 52 2.97 14.71 7.12
CA TYR A 52 2.10 13.64 7.65
C TYR A 52 1.47 12.81 6.53
N CYS A 53 0.93 13.45 5.49
CA CYS A 53 0.37 12.75 4.34
C CYS A 53 1.41 11.92 3.59
N THR A 54 2.65 12.40 3.48
CA THR A 54 3.74 11.64 2.85
C THR A 54 4.12 10.41 3.67
N LEU A 55 4.31 10.56 4.98
CA LEU A 55 4.62 9.45 5.89
C LEU A 55 3.52 8.37 5.89
N GLN A 56 2.26 8.77 5.85
CA GLN A 56 1.16 7.81 5.77
C GLN A 56 1.11 7.05 4.44
N LYS A 57 1.47 7.70 3.34
CA LYS A 57 1.61 7.03 2.04
C LYS A 57 2.73 6.01 2.04
N GLU A 58 3.88 6.35 2.60
CA GLU A 58 5.03 5.44 2.71
C GLU A 58 4.68 4.22 3.56
N LYS A 59 4.09 4.41 4.73
CA LYS A 59 3.63 3.31 5.60
C LYS A 59 2.66 2.36 4.88
N ARG A 60 1.71 2.89 4.11
CA ARG A 60 0.78 2.05 3.35
C ARG A 60 1.46 1.29 2.22
N LYS A 61 2.45 1.90 1.57
CA LYS A 61 3.25 1.22 0.55
C LYS A 61 4.10 0.10 1.15
N GLU A 62 4.74 0.35 2.28
CA GLU A 62 5.50 -0.66 3.02
C GLU A 62 4.60 -1.82 3.46
N GLN A 63 3.42 -1.52 4.00
CA GLN A 63 2.46 -2.55 4.38
C GLN A 63 2.00 -3.38 3.16
N LEU A 64 1.63 -2.72 2.06
CA LEU A 64 1.26 -3.41 0.83
C LEU A 64 2.40 -4.29 0.29
N LEU A 65 3.64 -3.81 0.38
CA LEU A 65 4.82 -4.58 -0.05
C LEU A 65 5.06 -5.80 0.84
N MET A 66 4.88 -5.68 2.16
CA MET A 66 4.96 -6.83 3.07
C MET A 66 3.87 -7.86 2.77
N GLU A 67 2.61 -7.44 2.70
CA GLU A 67 1.49 -8.32 2.35
C GLU A 67 1.66 -8.97 0.96
N PHE A 68 2.27 -8.27 0.00
CA PHE A 68 2.60 -8.84 -1.31
C PHE A 68 3.68 -9.91 -1.23
N LYS A 69 4.70 -9.72 -0.39
CA LYS A 69 5.73 -10.76 -0.16
C LYS A 69 5.12 -12.01 0.47
N ASP A 70 4.23 -11.85 1.44
CA ASP A 70 3.52 -12.97 2.07
C ASP A 70 2.66 -13.69 1.03
N ALA A 71 1.96 -12.96 0.15
CA ALA A 71 1.19 -13.54 -0.95
C ALA A 71 2.07 -14.36 -1.92
N MET A 72 3.23 -13.83 -2.30
CA MET A 72 4.15 -14.53 -3.20
C MET A 72 4.76 -15.77 -2.54
N GLN A 73 5.05 -15.71 -1.25
CA GLN A 73 5.56 -16.84 -0.48
C GLN A 73 4.50 -17.94 -0.38
N SER A 74 3.27 -17.62 -0.03
CA SER A 74 2.14 -18.55 0.02
C SER A 74 1.88 -19.20 -1.33
N ALA A 75 1.79 -18.41 -2.41
CA ALA A 75 1.60 -18.92 -3.76
C ALA A 75 2.74 -19.87 -4.17
N SER A 76 3.98 -19.52 -3.84
CA SER A 76 5.16 -20.35 -4.14
C SER A 76 5.12 -21.67 -3.38
N ALA A 77 4.75 -21.67 -2.10
CA ALA A 77 4.62 -22.86 -1.27
C ALA A 77 3.52 -23.79 -1.82
N ALA A 78 2.38 -23.23 -2.21
CA ALA A 78 1.30 -24.01 -2.81
C ALA A 78 1.70 -24.63 -4.17
N LEU A 79 2.43 -23.88 -5.02
CA LEU A 79 2.96 -24.41 -6.28
C LEU A 79 3.97 -25.53 -6.05
N LEU A 80 4.85 -25.42 -5.07
CA LEU A 80 5.79 -26.48 -4.68
C LEU A 80 5.09 -27.72 -4.14
N ALA A 81 3.94 -27.55 -3.50
CA ALA A 81 3.08 -28.65 -3.06
C ALA A 81 2.30 -29.31 -4.21
N GLY A 82 2.46 -28.82 -5.46
CA GLY A 82 1.85 -29.41 -6.64
C GLY A 82 0.47 -28.86 -7.00
N TYR A 83 0.04 -27.76 -6.39
CA TYR A 83 -1.21 -27.10 -6.77
C TYR A 83 -1.07 -26.47 -8.16
N SER A 84 -2.18 -26.45 -8.93
CA SER A 84 -2.24 -25.62 -10.14
C SER A 84 -2.13 -24.13 -9.77
N VAL A 85 -1.67 -23.31 -10.71
CA VAL A 85 -1.51 -21.86 -10.49
C VAL A 85 -2.79 -21.22 -9.96
N GLU A 86 -3.94 -21.58 -10.52
CA GLU A 86 -5.25 -21.08 -10.10
C GLU A 86 -5.60 -21.49 -8.65
N ASN A 87 -5.34 -22.75 -8.28
CA ASN A 87 -5.59 -23.23 -6.93
C ASN A 87 -4.59 -22.66 -5.93
N ALA A 88 -3.34 -22.45 -6.32
CA ALA A 88 -2.33 -21.81 -5.48
C ALA A 88 -2.76 -20.37 -5.11
N TRP A 89 -3.24 -19.58 -6.08
CA TRP A 89 -3.74 -18.23 -5.80
C TRP A 89 -5.01 -18.20 -4.97
N ARG A 90 -5.87 -19.20 -5.10
CA ARG A 90 -7.06 -19.34 -4.25
C ARG A 90 -6.69 -19.70 -2.81
N GLU A 91 -5.66 -20.52 -2.61
CA GLU A 91 -5.16 -20.83 -1.29
C GLU A 91 -4.46 -19.62 -0.65
N THR A 92 -3.69 -18.88 -1.45
CA THR A 92 -3.08 -17.61 -1.04
C THR A 92 -4.11 -16.60 -0.52
N GLU A 93 -5.29 -16.51 -1.16
CA GLU A 93 -6.37 -15.62 -0.67
C GLU A 93 -6.79 -15.97 0.75
N LYS A 94 -6.96 -17.27 1.05
CA LYS A 94 -7.36 -17.72 2.38
C LYS A 94 -6.29 -17.43 3.43
N GLU A 95 -5.04 -17.75 3.12
CA GLU A 95 -3.91 -17.52 4.01
C GLU A 95 -3.73 -16.02 4.32
N LEU A 96 -3.85 -15.16 3.32
CA LEU A 96 -3.80 -13.70 3.53
C LEU A 96 -4.95 -13.18 4.39
N LEU A 97 -6.16 -13.75 4.25
CA LEU A 97 -7.29 -13.41 5.12
C LEU A 97 -7.06 -13.85 6.56
N GLU A 98 -6.40 -14.99 6.78
CA GLU A 98 -6.04 -15.48 8.12
C GLU A 98 -4.94 -14.61 8.75
N LEU A 99 -3.91 -14.22 7.99
CA LEU A 99 -2.77 -13.46 8.48
C LEU A 99 -3.09 -11.97 8.71
N HIS A 100 -3.77 -11.34 7.75
CA HIS A 100 -3.97 -9.88 7.74
C HIS A 100 -5.42 -9.46 7.95
N GLY A 101 -6.35 -10.42 7.95
CA GLY A 101 -7.79 -10.19 8.09
C GLY A 101 -8.41 -9.48 6.88
N GLU A 102 -9.69 -9.14 6.98
CA GLU A 102 -10.44 -8.46 5.91
C GLU A 102 -9.94 -7.03 5.59
N LYS A 103 -9.16 -6.44 6.49
CA LYS A 103 -8.58 -5.09 6.33
C LYS A 103 -7.25 -5.10 5.58
N GLY A 104 -6.71 -6.27 5.26
CA GLY A 104 -5.50 -6.42 4.45
C GLY A 104 -5.71 -5.87 3.03
N PHE A 105 -4.74 -5.12 2.55
CA PHE A 105 -4.81 -4.53 1.20
C PHE A 105 -4.65 -5.61 0.14
N MET A 106 -3.78 -6.58 0.38
CA MET A 106 -3.45 -7.62 -0.59
C MET A 106 -4.56 -8.68 -0.71
N ALA A 107 -5.26 -9.00 0.37
CA ALA A 107 -6.37 -9.96 0.34
C ALA A 107 -7.48 -9.54 -0.65
N ALA A 108 -7.84 -8.25 -0.65
CA ALA A 108 -8.82 -7.70 -1.59
C ALA A 108 -8.34 -7.75 -3.05
N GLU A 109 -7.04 -7.49 -3.29
CA GLU A 109 -6.46 -7.54 -4.63
C GLU A 109 -6.34 -8.99 -5.14
N VAL A 110 -5.94 -9.94 -4.30
CA VAL A 110 -5.87 -11.36 -4.66
C VAL A 110 -7.27 -11.91 -4.97
N ARG A 111 -8.29 -11.51 -4.20
CA ARG A 111 -9.68 -11.85 -4.53
C ARG A 111 -10.08 -11.34 -5.90
N TRP A 112 -9.76 -10.08 -6.21
CA TRP A 112 -10.04 -9.51 -7.52
C TRP A 112 -9.28 -10.24 -8.65
N MET A 113 -8.02 -10.63 -8.42
CA MET A 113 -7.26 -11.44 -9.37
C MET A 113 -7.88 -12.83 -9.56
N ASN A 114 -8.31 -13.49 -8.49
CA ASN A 114 -8.98 -14.79 -8.57
C ASN A 114 -10.28 -14.72 -9.38
N GLU A 115 -11.04 -13.64 -9.24
CA GLU A 115 -12.24 -13.39 -10.07
C GLU A 115 -11.87 -13.23 -11.55
N GLY A 116 -10.81 -12.48 -11.87
CA GLY A 116 -10.32 -12.32 -13.24
C GLY A 116 -9.86 -13.64 -13.85
N VAL A 117 -9.13 -14.47 -13.10
CA VAL A 117 -8.71 -15.82 -13.53
C VAL A 117 -9.93 -16.70 -13.82
N ARG A 118 -10.98 -16.63 -13.02
CA ARG A 118 -12.26 -17.34 -13.27
C ARG A 118 -12.96 -16.88 -14.56
N MET A 119 -12.70 -15.65 -14.99
CA MET A 119 -13.18 -15.10 -16.28
C MET A 119 -12.23 -15.37 -17.44
N ASN A 120 -11.27 -16.29 -17.27
CA ASN A 120 -10.23 -16.64 -18.25
C ASN A 120 -9.24 -15.49 -18.58
N GLU A 121 -9.08 -14.51 -17.69
CA GLU A 121 -8.00 -13.54 -17.85
C GLU A 121 -6.66 -14.14 -17.40
N PRO A 122 -5.57 -13.95 -18.17
CA PRO A 122 -4.27 -14.47 -17.78
C PRO A 122 -3.78 -13.76 -16.52
N LEU A 123 -3.39 -14.56 -15.50
CA LEU A 123 -2.90 -14.08 -14.19
C LEU A 123 -1.78 -13.05 -14.32
N GLU A 124 -0.89 -13.25 -15.29
CA GLU A 124 0.23 -12.36 -15.59
C GLU A 124 -0.25 -10.92 -15.91
N ARG A 125 -1.31 -10.78 -16.71
CA ARG A 125 -1.91 -9.48 -17.01
C ARG A 125 -2.52 -8.84 -15.76
N LEU A 126 -3.16 -9.63 -14.90
CA LEU A 126 -3.75 -9.15 -13.65
C LEU A 126 -2.67 -8.67 -12.69
N LEU A 127 -1.57 -9.40 -12.55
CA LEU A 127 -0.41 -9.01 -11.74
C LEU A 127 0.25 -7.72 -12.27
N LEU A 128 0.45 -7.60 -13.57
CA LEU A 128 1.00 -6.37 -14.17
C LEU A 128 0.08 -5.17 -13.95
N SER A 129 -1.24 -5.37 -14.08
CA SER A 129 -2.22 -4.31 -13.82
C SER A 129 -2.22 -3.88 -12.35
N PHE A 130 -2.05 -4.81 -11.43
CA PHE A 130 -1.88 -4.55 -10.01
C PHE A 130 -0.59 -3.76 -9.75
N ALA A 131 0.56 -4.19 -10.28
CA ALA A 131 1.83 -3.51 -10.12
C ALA A 131 1.76 -2.06 -10.62
N ALA A 132 1.13 -1.81 -11.76
CA ALA A 132 0.94 -0.47 -12.30
C ALA A 132 0.07 0.43 -11.40
N ARG A 133 -0.94 -0.15 -10.72
CA ARG A 133 -1.85 0.57 -9.80
C ARG A 133 -1.25 0.77 -8.41
N SER A 134 -0.41 -0.16 -7.95
CA SER A 134 0.22 -0.10 -6.63
C SER A 134 1.15 1.11 -6.46
N GLY A 135 1.77 1.54 -7.57
CA GLY A 135 2.77 2.61 -7.55
C GLY A 135 4.04 2.25 -6.78
N CYS A 136 4.30 0.95 -6.57
CA CYS A 136 5.50 0.40 -5.95
C CYS A 136 6.39 -0.17 -7.05
N GLU A 137 7.56 0.45 -7.26
CA GLU A 137 8.53 -0.02 -8.26
C GLU A 137 9.10 -1.39 -7.90
N GLU A 138 9.20 -1.68 -6.60
CA GLU A 138 9.67 -2.96 -6.08
C GLU A 138 8.76 -4.12 -6.51
N ILE A 139 7.44 -3.93 -6.49
CA ILE A 139 6.48 -4.96 -6.92
C ILE A 139 6.65 -5.24 -8.42
N LEU A 140 6.81 -4.19 -9.23
CA LEU A 140 7.06 -4.32 -10.66
C LEU A 140 8.37 -5.08 -10.93
N SER A 141 9.42 -4.75 -10.20
CA SER A 141 10.72 -5.43 -10.29
C SER A 141 10.63 -6.91 -9.92
N LEU A 142 9.92 -7.25 -8.84
CA LEU A 142 9.72 -8.64 -8.41
C LEU A 142 8.97 -9.48 -9.46
N ILE A 143 7.97 -8.91 -10.10
CA ILE A 143 7.22 -9.58 -11.17
C ILE A 143 8.13 -9.83 -12.38
N HIS A 144 8.93 -8.85 -12.79
CA HIS A 144 9.89 -9.00 -13.87
C HIS A 144 11.01 -10.00 -13.59
N ILE A 145 11.45 -10.13 -12.34
CA ILE A 145 12.47 -11.13 -11.95
C ILE A 145 11.89 -12.55 -12.01
N SER A 146 10.62 -12.73 -11.74
CA SER A 146 9.97 -14.05 -11.82
C SER A 146 9.70 -14.55 -13.25
N GLU A 147 9.64 -13.65 -14.23
CA GLU A 147 9.42 -13.98 -15.65
C GLU A 147 10.53 -14.82 -16.32
N PRO A 148 11.84 -14.56 -16.15
CA PRO A 148 12.88 -15.27 -16.87
C PRO A 148 13.02 -16.74 -16.48
N THR A 149 12.55 -17.14 -15.31
CA THR A 149 12.61 -18.53 -14.86
C THR A 149 11.68 -19.45 -15.68
N ARG A 150 10.60 -18.90 -16.22
CA ARG A 150 9.63 -19.66 -17.05
C ARG A 150 10.12 -19.89 -18.48
N ARG A 151 10.93 -18.99 -19.04
CA ARG A 151 11.47 -19.13 -20.41
C ARG A 151 12.63 -20.11 -20.54
N ARG A 152 13.31 -20.46 -19.42
CA ARG A 152 14.45 -21.41 -19.42
C ARG A 152 14.06 -22.86 -19.16
N GLY A 153 12.81 -23.15 -18.84
CA GLY A 153 12.33 -24.51 -18.53
C GLY A 153 11.75 -25.28 -19.71
N ILE A 154 11.85 -24.76 -20.96
CA ILE A 154 11.41 -25.47 -22.18
C ILE A 154 12.55 -25.47 -23.19
N SER A 155 13.47 -26.38 -22.97
CA SER A 155 14.42 -26.87 -23.99
C SER A 155 14.67 -28.34 -23.73
#